data_f58db74bce67fedcb3a0d6bbc35c5d80
#
_entry.id   f58db74bce67fedcb3a0d6bbc35c5d80
#
_cell.length_a   1.000
_cell.length_b   1.000
_cell.length_c   1.000
_cell.angle_alpha   90.00
_cell.angle_beta   90.00
_cell.angle_gamma   90.00
#
_symmetry.space_group_name_H-M   'P 1'
#
loop_
_entity.id
_entity.type
_entity.pdbx_description
1 polymer ?
#
loop_
_entity_poly.entity_id
_entity_poly.type
_entity_poly.pdbx_seq_one_letter_code
_entity_poly.pdbx_strand_id
1 'polypeptide(L)'
;MENCIVQEITYIDEYIELCEIASKSNHPNASNYNVDKMKKRWNKYLIFTKLTRGNELISFAGIVDFGNNLVRVADRLYTKQEYRQNFMTKKVINPLRPAVDYIIPYHTQWAIDRGYDCFYSIQELKKRNSLIRTVKLLNPNLGYSVLPDLYATCNPKNPRCWQNIASTTKNIHLQSKPIL
;
A
#
# COMPACT_ATOMS: atom_id res chain seq x y z
N MET A 1 -9.38 -20.55 -15.16
CA MET A 1 -8.72 -19.23 -14.95
C MET A 1 -7.65 -19.44 -13.88
N GLU A 2 -6.39 -19.06 -14.16
CA GLU A 2 -5.35 -19.13 -13.16
C GLU A 2 -5.66 -18.18 -12.00
N ASN A 3 -5.53 -18.69 -10.78
CA ASN A 3 -5.82 -17.90 -9.58
C ASN A 3 -4.67 -16.93 -9.30
N CYS A 4 -5.00 -15.74 -8.82
CA CYS A 4 -4.02 -14.79 -8.29
C CYS A 4 -3.58 -15.24 -6.90
N ILE A 5 -2.29 -15.20 -6.64
CA ILE A 5 -1.68 -15.63 -5.38
C ILE A 5 -0.81 -14.50 -4.83
N VAL A 6 -0.98 -14.19 -3.54
CA VAL A 6 -0.09 -13.33 -2.78
C VAL A 6 0.99 -14.20 -2.15
N GLN A 7 2.26 -13.86 -2.38
CA GLN A 7 3.42 -14.59 -1.86
C GLN A 7 4.33 -13.63 -1.09
N GLU A 8 4.83 -14.08 0.04
CA GLU A 8 5.86 -13.35 0.78
C GLU A 8 7.22 -13.50 0.10
N ILE A 9 7.99 -12.43 0.11
CA ILE A 9 9.35 -12.36 -0.39
C ILE A 9 10.30 -12.40 0.79
N THR A 10 11.16 -13.38 0.83
CA THR A 10 12.09 -13.61 1.95
C THR A 10 13.52 -13.20 1.62
N TYR A 11 13.84 -13.03 0.34
CA TYR A 11 15.21 -12.73 -0.11
C TYR A 11 15.31 -11.33 -0.68
N ILE A 12 16.33 -10.60 -0.28
CA ILE A 12 16.60 -9.24 -0.74
C ILE A 12 16.82 -9.16 -2.26
N ASP A 13 17.39 -10.19 -2.86
CA ASP A 13 17.69 -10.19 -4.29
C ASP A 13 16.39 -10.16 -5.11
N GLU A 14 15.41 -10.97 -4.76
CA GLU A 14 14.08 -10.94 -5.40
C GLU A 14 13.39 -9.58 -5.21
N TYR A 15 13.48 -9.01 -4.01
CA TYR A 15 12.96 -7.67 -3.75
C TYR A 15 13.61 -6.61 -4.65
N ILE A 16 14.94 -6.69 -4.85
CA ILE A 16 15.67 -5.76 -5.72
C ILE A 16 15.23 -5.91 -7.18
N GLU A 17 15.08 -7.14 -7.67
CA GLU A 17 14.57 -7.40 -9.03
C GLU A 17 13.20 -6.76 -9.25
N LEU A 18 12.30 -6.89 -8.30
CA LEU A 18 10.97 -6.25 -8.38
C LEU A 18 11.06 -4.72 -8.39
N CYS A 19 11.98 -4.15 -7.59
CA CYS A 19 12.22 -2.71 -7.59
C CYS A 19 12.79 -2.23 -8.93
N GLU A 20 13.67 -2.99 -9.56
CA GLU A 20 14.17 -2.69 -10.90
C GLU A 20 13.07 -2.70 -11.95
N ILE A 21 12.19 -3.71 -11.93
CA ILE A 21 11.02 -3.76 -12.81
C ILE A 21 10.17 -2.49 -12.65
N ALA A 22 9.89 -2.10 -11.40
CA ALA A 22 9.08 -0.91 -11.12
C ALA A 22 9.78 0.38 -11.54
N SER A 23 11.09 0.49 -11.33
CA SER A 23 11.88 1.69 -11.69
C SER A 23 11.93 1.94 -13.20
N LYS A 24 11.93 0.87 -13.98
CA LYS A 24 11.96 0.91 -15.46
C LYS A 24 10.55 1.01 -16.08
N SER A 25 9.51 0.96 -15.25
CA SER A 25 8.12 0.98 -15.72
C SER A 25 7.60 2.40 -15.94
N ASN A 26 6.47 2.50 -16.67
CA ASN A 26 5.71 3.76 -16.81
C ASN A 26 4.89 4.11 -15.57
N HIS A 27 5.33 3.66 -14.38
CA HIS A 27 4.64 3.99 -13.14
C HIS A 27 4.86 5.47 -12.80
N PRO A 28 3.81 6.25 -12.41
CA PRO A 28 3.96 7.67 -12.06
C PRO A 28 5.01 7.94 -10.97
N ASN A 29 5.26 6.95 -10.13
CA ASN A 29 6.22 7.00 -9.05
C ASN A 29 7.44 6.09 -9.29
N ALA A 30 7.81 5.81 -10.54
CA ALA A 30 8.92 4.90 -10.87
C ALA A 30 10.24 5.31 -10.17
N SER A 31 10.51 6.62 -10.06
CA SER A 31 11.68 7.16 -9.34
C SER A 31 11.73 6.80 -7.84
N ASN A 32 10.61 6.39 -7.26
CA ASN A 32 10.56 5.94 -5.87
C ASN A 32 11.14 4.53 -5.68
N TYR A 33 11.34 3.79 -6.77
CA TYR A 33 11.87 2.42 -6.76
C TYR A 33 13.36 2.37 -7.12
N ASN A 34 14.09 3.49 -6.95
CA ASN A 34 15.53 3.52 -7.09
C ASN A 34 16.17 2.45 -6.20
N VAL A 35 17.02 1.59 -6.79
CA VAL A 35 17.57 0.38 -6.15
C VAL A 35 18.31 0.71 -4.85
N ASP A 36 19.15 1.75 -4.82
CA ASP A 36 19.93 2.09 -3.63
C ASP A 36 19.04 2.54 -2.47
N LYS A 37 17.99 3.31 -2.78
CA LYS A 37 16.99 3.72 -1.79
C LYS A 37 16.20 2.52 -1.27
N MET A 38 15.87 1.60 -2.16
CA MET A 38 15.08 0.43 -1.82
C MET A 38 15.88 -0.60 -1.02
N LYS A 39 17.17 -0.80 -1.31
CA LYS A 39 18.08 -1.62 -0.47
C LYS A 39 18.10 -1.15 0.97
N LYS A 40 18.23 0.17 1.19
CA LYS A 40 18.21 0.77 2.54
C LYS A 40 16.85 0.62 3.23
N ARG A 41 15.79 0.45 2.46
CA ARG A 41 14.43 0.31 2.98
C ARG A 41 14.07 -1.12 3.33
N TRP A 42 14.74 -2.11 2.77
CA TRP A 42 14.46 -3.53 3.00
C TRP A 42 14.30 -3.88 4.48
N ASN A 43 15.23 -3.44 5.30
CA ASN A 43 15.25 -3.71 6.75
C ASN A 43 14.11 -3.02 7.53
N LYS A 44 13.30 -2.17 6.89
CA LYS A 44 12.13 -1.52 7.50
C LYS A 44 10.85 -2.29 7.28
N TYR A 45 10.88 -3.26 6.36
CA TYR A 45 9.71 -4.09 6.11
C TYR A 45 9.62 -5.22 7.13
N LEU A 46 8.42 -5.40 7.68
CA LEU A 46 8.07 -6.59 8.46
C LEU A 46 7.82 -7.78 7.54
N ILE A 47 7.16 -7.51 6.42
CA ILE A 47 7.04 -8.40 5.27
C ILE A 47 7.04 -7.60 3.98
N PHE A 48 7.41 -8.23 2.89
CA PHE A 48 7.22 -7.74 1.54
C PHE A 48 6.54 -8.82 0.70
N THR A 49 5.57 -8.45 -0.12
CA THR A 49 4.75 -9.41 -0.86
C THR A 49 4.67 -9.07 -2.33
N LYS A 50 4.53 -10.08 -3.17
CA LYS A 50 4.15 -9.97 -4.57
C LYS A 50 2.82 -10.66 -4.83
N LEU A 51 2.06 -10.14 -5.77
CA LEU A 51 0.87 -10.75 -6.34
C LEU A 51 1.20 -11.24 -7.73
N THR A 52 0.97 -12.52 -7.97
CA THR A 52 1.19 -13.15 -9.28
C THR A 52 -0.07 -13.86 -9.78
N ARG A 53 -0.14 -14.07 -11.09
CA ARG A 53 -1.09 -14.97 -11.74
C ARG A 53 -0.28 -15.88 -12.66
N GLY A 54 -0.15 -17.16 -12.28
CA GLY A 54 0.88 -18.02 -12.84
C GLY A 54 2.26 -17.39 -12.62
N ASN A 55 3.04 -17.25 -13.71
CA ASN A 55 4.36 -16.62 -13.67
C ASN A 55 4.33 -15.10 -13.86
N GLU A 56 3.15 -14.52 -14.06
CA GLU A 56 3.03 -13.09 -14.30
C GLU A 56 3.00 -12.29 -13.00
N LEU A 57 3.96 -11.37 -12.83
CA LEU A 57 3.92 -10.37 -11.77
C LEU A 57 2.80 -9.35 -12.06
N ILE A 58 1.91 -9.14 -11.12
CA ILE A 58 0.81 -8.16 -11.20
C ILE A 58 1.07 -6.95 -10.34
N SER A 59 1.46 -7.18 -9.08
CA SER A 59 1.62 -6.11 -8.09
C SER A 59 2.58 -6.56 -6.99
N PHE A 60 3.12 -5.61 -6.23
CA PHE A 60 3.85 -5.88 -4.99
C PHE A 60 3.74 -4.72 -4.00
N ALA A 61 3.96 -4.99 -2.74
CA ALA A 61 4.02 -3.99 -1.67
C ALA A 61 4.60 -4.59 -0.38
N GLY A 62 4.91 -3.73 0.59
CA GLY A 62 5.36 -4.17 1.91
C GLY A 62 4.51 -3.66 3.06
N ILE A 63 4.75 -4.21 4.24
CA ILE A 63 4.27 -3.69 5.53
C ILE A 63 5.45 -3.06 6.26
N VAL A 64 5.29 -1.84 6.70
CA VAL A 64 6.33 -1.09 7.44
C VAL A 64 5.87 -0.84 8.87
N ASP A 65 6.76 -1.10 9.82
CA ASP A 65 6.55 -0.77 11.23
C ASP A 65 6.65 0.74 11.47
N PHE A 66 5.66 1.30 12.15
CA PHE A 66 5.61 2.69 12.58
C PHE A 66 5.80 2.83 14.10
N GLY A 67 6.09 1.73 14.80
CA GLY A 67 6.17 1.69 16.25
C GLY A 67 4.80 1.72 16.94
N ASN A 68 4.80 1.56 18.27
CA ASN A 68 3.59 1.56 19.08
C ASN A 68 2.50 0.58 18.59
N ASN A 69 2.92 -0.56 18.11
CA ASN A 69 2.03 -1.59 17.58
C ASN A 69 1.21 -1.17 16.35
N LEU A 70 1.69 -0.17 15.60
CA LEU A 70 1.05 0.36 14.40
C LEU A 70 1.89 0.06 13.16
N VAL A 71 1.24 -0.46 12.12
CA VAL A 71 1.89 -0.74 10.84
C VAL A 71 1.20 -0.05 9.67
N ARG A 72 1.97 0.33 8.67
CA ARG A 72 1.44 0.78 7.39
C ARG A 72 1.40 -0.37 6.41
N VAL A 73 0.21 -0.70 5.92
CA VAL A 73 0.00 -1.71 4.89
C VAL A 73 0.16 -1.13 3.49
N ALA A 74 0.48 -1.98 2.54
CA ALA A 74 0.65 -1.65 1.13
C ALA A 74 1.64 -0.48 0.89
N ASP A 75 2.72 -0.43 1.68
CA ASP A 75 3.80 0.53 1.45
C ASP A 75 4.49 0.25 0.13
N ARG A 76 4.80 1.33 -0.61
CA ARG A 76 5.43 1.24 -1.94
C ARG A 76 4.67 0.30 -2.89
N LEU A 77 3.34 0.39 -2.85
CA LEU A 77 2.48 -0.37 -3.76
C LEU A 77 2.83 -0.05 -5.22
N TYR A 78 3.26 -1.07 -5.91
CA TYR A 78 3.39 -1.11 -7.36
C TYR A 78 2.29 -1.97 -7.96
N THR A 79 1.73 -1.55 -9.07
CA THR A 79 0.80 -2.35 -9.88
C THR A 79 1.16 -2.15 -11.35
N LYS A 80 1.25 -3.21 -12.10
CA LYS A 80 1.45 -3.18 -13.56
C LYS A 80 0.38 -2.32 -14.24
N GLN A 81 0.75 -1.64 -15.32
CA GLN A 81 -0.09 -0.64 -15.96
C GLN A 81 -1.46 -1.18 -16.38
N GLU A 82 -1.49 -2.38 -16.95
CA GLU A 82 -2.70 -3.05 -17.42
C GLU A 82 -3.70 -3.40 -16.31
N TYR A 83 -3.22 -3.46 -15.06
CA TYR A 83 -4.03 -3.74 -13.86
C TYR A 83 -4.34 -2.49 -13.04
N ARG A 84 -3.84 -1.32 -13.45
CA ARG A 84 -4.16 -0.06 -12.77
C ARG A 84 -5.55 0.39 -13.15
N GLN A 85 -6.37 0.61 -12.15
CA GLN A 85 -7.68 1.20 -12.40
C GLN A 85 -7.53 2.69 -12.71
N ASN A 86 -7.95 3.09 -13.88
CA ASN A 86 -8.07 4.49 -14.22
C ASN A 86 -9.42 5.02 -13.72
N PHE A 87 -9.44 5.52 -12.49
CA PHE A 87 -10.63 6.09 -11.87
C PHE A 87 -11.16 7.34 -12.59
N MET A 88 -10.35 7.96 -13.45
CA MET A 88 -10.74 9.16 -14.20
C MET A 88 -11.63 8.83 -15.42
N THR A 89 -11.42 7.71 -16.07
CA THR A 89 -12.09 7.39 -17.32
C THR A 89 -13.35 6.54 -17.17
N LYS A 90 -13.69 6.11 -15.94
CA LYS A 90 -14.80 5.15 -15.68
C LYS A 90 -14.73 3.84 -16.48
N LYS A 91 -13.72 3.66 -17.32
CA LYS A 91 -13.48 2.40 -18.03
C LYS A 91 -12.82 1.41 -17.08
N VAL A 92 -13.52 0.38 -16.69
CA VAL A 92 -12.94 -0.80 -16.06
C VAL A 92 -12.30 -1.62 -17.21
N ILE A 93 -11.00 -1.38 -17.43
CA ILE A 93 -10.25 -2.10 -18.45
C ILE A 93 -9.97 -3.54 -17.98
N ASN A 94 -9.80 -3.73 -16.69
CA ASN A 94 -9.55 -5.03 -16.07
C ASN A 94 -10.39 -5.16 -14.80
N PRO A 95 -11.17 -6.24 -14.61
CA PRO A 95 -11.97 -6.46 -13.41
C PRO A 95 -11.11 -6.72 -12.17
N LEU A 96 -9.85 -7.14 -12.35
CA LEU A 96 -8.92 -7.38 -11.26
C LEU A 96 -8.49 -6.06 -10.60
N ARG A 97 -8.62 -5.98 -9.28
CA ARG A 97 -8.23 -4.83 -8.46
C ARG A 97 -7.12 -5.25 -7.48
N PRO A 98 -5.85 -5.33 -7.92
CA PRO A 98 -4.76 -5.97 -7.16
C PRO A 98 -4.61 -5.44 -5.74
N ALA A 99 -4.69 -4.13 -5.56
CA ALA A 99 -4.56 -3.50 -4.24
C ALA A 99 -5.71 -3.85 -3.31
N VAL A 100 -6.96 -3.72 -3.79
CA VAL A 100 -8.17 -3.80 -2.97
C VAL A 100 -8.59 -5.24 -2.71
N ASP A 101 -8.45 -6.11 -3.72
CA ASP A 101 -8.94 -7.48 -3.63
C ASP A 101 -7.89 -8.44 -3.02
N TYR A 102 -6.59 -8.06 -3.04
CA TYR A 102 -5.50 -8.97 -2.65
C TYR A 102 -4.51 -8.35 -1.66
N ILE A 103 -3.78 -7.31 -2.05
CA ILE A 103 -2.64 -6.81 -1.25
C ILE A 103 -3.08 -6.23 0.09
N ILE A 104 -4.02 -5.27 0.09
CA ILE A 104 -4.49 -4.64 1.34
C ILE A 104 -5.18 -5.68 2.25
N PRO A 105 -6.09 -6.53 1.76
CA PRO A 105 -6.68 -7.57 2.59
C PRO A 105 -5.66 -8.53 3.20
N TYR A 106 -4.71 -9.01 2.41
CA TYR A 106 -3.66 -9.90 2.90
C TYR A 106 -2.81 -9.22 3.99
N HIS A 107 -2.33 -8.02 3.74
CA HIS A 107 -1.53 -7.26 4.70
C HIS A 107 -2.31 -6.93 5.97
N THR A 108 -3.60 -6.61 5.84
CA THR A 108 -4.46 -6.31 6.97
C THR A 108 -4.66 -7.54 7.84
N GLN A 109 -4.95 -8.69 7.23
CA GLN A 109 -5.12 -9.94 7.96
C GLN A 109 -3.80 -10.34 8.64
N TRP A 110 -2.68 -10.23 7.95
CA TRP A 110 -1.35 -10.47 8.52
C TRP A 110 -1.09 -9.60 9.76
N ALA A 111 -1.48 -8.33 9.72
CA ALA A 111 -1.32 -7.40 10.83
C ALA A 111 -2.25 -7.76 12.01
N ILE A 112 -3.52 -8.05 11.73
CA ILE A 112 -4.52 -8.45 12.74
C ILE A 112 -4.08 -9.72 13.48
N ASP A 113 -3.64 -10.74 12.76
CA ASP A 113 -3.22 -12.03 13.31
C ASP A 113 -2.02 -11.88 14.27
N ARG A 114 -1.26 -10.78 14.15
CA ARG A 114 -0.11 -10.45 15.00
C ARG A 114 -0.38 -9.35 16.01
N GLY A 115 -1.64 -8.93 16.12
CA GLY A 115 -2.08 -7.92 17.09
C GLY A 115 -1.67 -6.49 16.74
N TYR A 116 -1.29 -6.21 15.51
CA TYR A 116 -1.01 -4.84 15.06
C TYR A 116 -2.28 -4.09 14.70
N ASP A 117 -2.30 -2.81 15.02
CA ASP A 117 -3.17 -1.85 14.34
C ASP A 117 -2.57 -1.49 12.98
N CYS A 118 -3.40 -1.28 11.97
CA CYS A 118 -2.89 -0.98 10.65
C CYS A 118 -3.59 0.19 9.97
N PHE A 119 -2.86 0.88 9.10
CA PHE A 119 -3.39 1.93 8.26
C PHE A 119 -2.83 1.84 6.84
N TYR A 120 -3.58 2.40 5.90
CA TYR A 120 -3.16 2.62 4.53
C TYR A 120 -3.14 4.12 4.24
N SER A 121 -2.10 4.60 3.55
CA SER A 121 -1.97 6.02 3.22
C SER A 121 -1.75 6.25 1.74
N ILE A 122 -2.37 7.28 1.20
CA ILE A 122 -2.13 7.80 -0.14
C ILE A 122 -1.49 9.19 -0.02
N GLN A 123 -0.40 9.38 -0.74
CA GLN A 123 0.30 10.65 -0.80
C GLN A 123 -0.37 11.52 -1.88
N GLU A 124 -1.25 12.43 -1.51
CA GLU A 124 -1.76 13.59 -2.28
C GLU A 124 -3.19 13.97 -1.83
N LEU A 125 -3.37 15.22 -1.42
CA LEU A 125 -4.69 15.79 -1.05
C LEU A 125 -5.73 15.65 -2.17
N LYS A 126 -5.29 15.80 -3.42
CA LYS A 126 -6.17 15.68 -4.60
C LYS A 126 -6.80 14.30 -4.77
N LYS A 127 -6.33 13.29 -4.02
CA LYS A 127 -6.81 11.90 -4.13
C LYS A 127 -7.72 11.45 -2.99
N ARG A 128 -8.27 12.39 -2.18
CA ARG A 128 -9.25 12.05 -1.13
C ARG A 128 -10.39 11.16 -1.64
N ASN A 129 -10.89 11.45 -2.83
CA ASN A 129 -11.91 10.62 -3.47
C ASN A 129 -11.43 9.19 -3.77
N SER A 130 -10.13 8.99 -4.02
CA SER A 130 -9.56 7.66 -4.22
C SER A 130 -9.54 6.86 -2.91
N LEU A 131 -9.24 7.50 -1.76
CA LEU A 131 -9.31 6.83 -0.46
C LEU A 131 -10.73 6.41 -0.11
N ILE A 132 -11.70 7.33 -0.27
CA ILE A 132 -13.12 7.02 -0.02
C ILE A 132 -13.59 5.86 -0.89
N ARG A 133 -13.18 5.83 -2.17
CA ARG A 133 -13.49 4.71 -3.07
C ARG A 133 -12.81 3.43 -2.63
N THR A 134 -11.54 3.51 -2.21
CA THR A 134 -10.82 2.33 -1.70
C THR A 134 -11.55 1.73 -0.51
N VAL A 135 -11.96 2.54 0.47
CA VAL A 135 -12.73 2.06 1.62
C VAL A 135 -14.03 1.39 1.21
N LYS A 136 -14.76 1.99 0.26
CA LYS A 136 -16.02 1.43 -0.24
C LYS A 136 -15.85 0.10 -0.99
N LEU A 137 -14.69 -0.15 -1.54
CA LEU A 137 -14.36 -1.36 -2.29
C LEU A 137 -13.74 -2.46 -1.42
N LEU A 138 -13.15 -2.08 -0.28
CA LEU A 138 -12.61 -3.04 0.68
C LEU A 138 -13.73 -3.82 1.36
N ASN A 139 -13.43 -5.07 1.71
CA ASN A 139 -14.35 -5.87 2.50
C ASN A 139 -14.66 -5.15 3.83
N PRO A 140 -15.94 -4.89 4.15
CA PRO A 140 -16.34 -4.21 5.40
C PRO A 140 -15.82 -4.89 6.66
N ASN A 141 -15.63 -6.21 6.64
CA ASN A 141 -15.12 -6.98 7.77
C ASN A 141 -13.67 -6.61 8.15
N LEU A 142 -12.92 -5.94 7.25
CA LEU A 142 -11.59 -5.42 7.55
C LEU A 142 -11.63 -4.15 8.40
N GLY A 143 -12.81 -3.54 8.61
CA GLY A 143 -13.01 -2.42 9.52
C GLY A 143 -12.36 -1.11 9.11
N TYR A 144 -12.06 -0.90 7.81
CA TYR A 144 -11.47 0.36 7.35
C TYR A 144 -12.43 1.52 7.40
N SER A 145 -11.96 2.64 7.93
CA SER A 145 -12.63 3.94 7.88
C SER A 145 -11.65 5.04 7.43
N VAL A 146 -12.19 6.09 6.82
CA VAL A 146 -11.39 7.28 6.49
C VAL A 146 -11.17 8.07 7.77
N LEU A 147 -9.90 8.29 8.13
CA LEU A 147 -9.56 9.12 9.27
C LEU A 147 -9.86 10.60 8.96
N PRO A 148 -10.36 11.36 9.94
CA PRO A 148 -10.50 12.81 9.79
C PRO A 148 -9.14 13.46 9.56
N ASP A 149 -9.13 14.67 8.99
CA ASP A 149 -7.99 15.42 8.42
C ASP A 149 -6.79 15.68 9.35
N LEU A 150 -6.80 15.15 10.57
CA LEU A 150 -5.74 15.26 11.57
C LEU A 150 -4.37 14.73 11.14
N TYR A 151 -4.29 14.07 9.98
CA TYR A 151 -3.06 13.46 9.45
C TYR A 151 -2.61 14.01 8.11
N ALA A 152 -3.09 15.15 7.72
CA ALA A 152 -2.38 15.94 6.76
C ALA A 152 -1.09 16.45 7.46
N THR A 153 -0.07 15.64 7.55
CA THR A 153 1.26 16.13 7.91
C THR A 153 1.73 17.01 6.76
N CYS A 154 1.29 18.24 6.78
CA CYS A 154 1.83 19.27 5.92
C CYS A 154 3.24 19.58 6.44
N ASN A 155 4.24 18.98 5.83
CA ASN A 155 5.57 19.56 5.93
C ASN A 155 5.55 20.86 5.13
N PRO A 156 5.73 22.04 5.75
CA PRO A 156 5.70 23.32 5.04
C PRO A 156 6.77 23.41 3.94
N LYS A 157 7.83 22.59 4.01
CA LYS A 157 8.86 22.48 2.97
C LYS A 157 8.50 21.45 1.86
N ASN A 158 7.46 20.65 2.07
CA ASN A 158 7.00 19.67 1.09
C ASN A 158 5.48 19.51 1.25
N PRO A 159 4.68 20.25 0.48
CA PRO A 159 3.21 20.30 0.63
C PRO A 159 2.49 19.01 0.23
N ARG A 160 3.16 17.88 0.24
CA ARG A 160 2.56 16.57 0.03
C ARG A 160 1.85 16.15 1.31
N CYS A 161 0.54 16.33 1.34
CA CYS A 161 -0.27 15.86 2.44
C CYS A 161 -0.60 14.38 2.28
N TRP A 162 -0.52 13.65 3.38
CA TRP A 162 -0.91 12.25 3.46
C TRP A 162 -2.36 12.16 3.92
N GLN A 163 -3.16 11.37 3.21
CA GLN A 163 -4.47 10.97 3.68
C GLN A 163 -4.43 9.50 4.10
N ASN A 164 -5.00 9.19 5.24
CA ASN A 164 -4.95 7.88 5.83
C ASN A 164 -6.34 7.27 5.92
N ILE A 165 -6.41 5.98 5.68
CA ILE A 165 -7.50 5.14 6.13
C ILE A 165 -6.93 4.17 7.15
N ALA A 166 -7.66 3.89 8.21
CA ALA A 166 -7.22 2.96 9.23
C ALA A 166 -8.23 1.84 9.39
N SER A 167 -7.71 0.63 9.58
CA SER A 167 -8.46 -0.49 10.13
C SER A 167 -8.28 -0.46 11.63
N THR A 168 -9.38 -0.40 12.36
CA THR A 168 -9.35 -0.46 13.81
C THR A 168 -10.14 -1.65 14.29
N THR A 169 -9.46 -2.59 14.89
CA THR A 169 -10.08 -3.52 15.83
C THR A 169 -10.20 -2.89 17.21
N LYS A 170 -9.48 -1.79 17.46
CA LYS A 170 -9.51 -1.00 18.70
C LYS A 170 -9.25 0.46 18.36
N ASN A 171 -9.93 1.38 19.05
CA ASN A 171 -9.82 2.83 18.89
C ASN A 171 -8.36 3.28 18.73
N ILE A 172 -7.96 3.55 17.48
CA ILE A 172 -6.67 4.18 17.23
C ILE A 172 -6.79 5.63 17.68
N HIS A 173 -6.44 5.90 18.91
CA HIS A 173 -5.99 7.22 19.30
C HIS A 173 -4.59 7.39 18.72
N LEU A 174 -4.51 7.63 17.44
CA LEU A 174 -3.30 8.09 16.79
C LEU A 174 -2.98 9.43 17.41
N GLN A 175 -2.15 9.40 18.45
CA GLN A 175 -1.59 10.62 19.00
C GLN A 175 -0.82 11.30 17.88
N SER A 176 -1.24 12.51 17.58
CA SER A 176 -0.66 13.41 16.61
C SER A 176 0.78 13.77 17.01
N LYS A 177 1.74 12.89 16.76
CA LYS A 177 3.13 13.31 16.68
C LYS A 177 3.47 13.48 15.22
N PRO A 178 3.94 14.65 14.79
CA PRO A 178 4.53 14.81 13.46
C PRO A 178 5.65 13.79 13.34
N ILE A 179 5.56 12.92 12.35
CA ILE A 179 6.68 12.05 11.96
C ILE A 179 7.68 13.00 11.26
N LEU A 180 8.67 13.43 12.01
CA LEU A 180 9.84 14.16 11.51
C LEU A 180 10.67 13.28 10.56
#